data_61b571e4e036ceb308b35739e2758539
#
_entry.id   61b571e4e036ceb308b35739e2758539
#
_cell.length_a   1.000
_cell.length_b   1.000
_cell.length_c   1.000
_cell.angle_alpha   90.00
_cell.angle_beta   90.00
_cell.angle_gamma   90.00
#
_symmetry.space_group_name_H-M   'P 1'
#
loop_
_entity.id
_entity.type
_entity.pdbx_description
1 polymer ?
#
loop_
_entity_poly.entity_id
_entity_poly.type
_entity_poly.pdbx_seq_one_letter_code
_entity_poly.pdbx_strand_id
1 'polypeptide(L)'
;ACAAEGTRWFQVYVFRDRALTEGLIAEAVEFGFTALVLTVDVPYIGRRERDLRVDFRLPEELAPYGERLKGFDATLSWRDLEWLAGYGLPVVVKGILTSEDAHLACEHGAAAVAVSNHGGRQLDGVPASLDALAEVVEAVDGRAEVLLDGGVRRGTDALKAIALGARAVLIGRAMLWGLAVDGERGVARVLELLRAEVELGLGLLGCCSPQEVSRAHVT
;
A
#
# COMPACT_ATOMS: atom_id res chain seq x y z
N ALA A 1 -4.51 10.35 -16.14
CA ALA A 1 -5.24 9.38 -15.27
C ALA A 1 -6.55 8.92 -15.91
N CYS A 2 -7.16 9.72 -16.75
CA CYS A 2 -8.50 9.47 -17.31
C CYS A 2 -8.56 8.51 -18.49
N ALA A 3 -7.43 8.03 -19.01
CA ALA A 3 -7.39 7.30 -20.29
C ALA A 3 -7.34 5.76 -20.14
N ALA A 4 -7.28 5.22 -18.93
CA ALA A 4 -7.17 3.77 -18.73
C ALA A 4 -8.47 3.20 -18.14
N GLU A 5 -8.96 2.12 -18.75
CA GLU A 5 -9.97 1.26 -18.15
C GLU A 5 -9.34 0.40 -17.05
N GLY A 6 -10.08 0.10 -15.97
CA GLY A 6 -9.64 -0.76 -14.90
C GLY A 6 -9.91 -0.20 -13.50
N THR A 7 -9.66 -1.03 -12.50
CA THR A 7 -9.80 -0.67 -11.09
C THR A 7 -8.73 0.35 -10.69
N ARG A 8 -9.16 1.46 -10.13
CA ARG A 8 -8.28 2.54 -9.69
C ARG A 8 -8.57 2.89 -8.25
N TRP A 9 -7.52 2.90 -7.42
CA TRP A 9 -7.59 3.31 -6.04
C TRP A 9 -6.80 4.60 -5.85
N PHE A 10 -7.36 5.53 -5.10
CA PHE A 10 -6.75 6.83 -4.84
C PHE A 10 -6.04 6.82 -3.49
N GLN A 11 -4.72 7.01 -3.48
CA GLN A 11 -3.97 7.14 -2.23
C GLN A 11 -4.19 8.53 -1.62
N VAL A 12 -4.64 8.53 -0.36
CA VAL A 12 -4.91 9.73 0.42
C VAL A 12 -3.81 9.92 1.46
N TYR A 13 -3.19 11.08 1.41
CA TYR A 13 -2.53 11.70 2.56
C TYR A 13 -3.42 12.83 3.04
N VAL A 14 -3.69 12.87 4.32
CA VAL A 14 -4.49 13.95 4.88
C VAL A 14 -3.59 15.14 5.19
N PHE A 15 -3.94 16.29 4.64
CA PHE A 15 -3.22 17.54 4.86
C PHE A 15 -3.86 18.31 6.04
N ARG A 16 -3.06 19.17 6.71
CA ARG A 16 -3.57 20.10 7.72
C ARG A 16 -4.66 21.01 7.14
N ASP A 17 -4.46 21.43 5.89
CA ASP A 17 -5.52 22.03 5.11
C ASP A 17 -6.47 20.93 4.60
N ARG A 18 -7.51 20.68 5.37
CA ARG A 18 -8.52 19.65 5.04
C ARG A 18 -9.22 19.94 3.72
N ALA A 19 -9.43 21.21 3.36
CA ALA A 19 -10.06 21.57 2.10
C ALA A 19 -9.23 21.09 0.89
N LEU A 20 -7.91 21.08 1.00
CA LEU A 20 -7.05 20.49 -0.03
C LEU A 20 -7.30 18.99 -0.17
N THR A 21 -7.38 18.27 0.96
CA THR A 21 -7.67 16.82 0.93
C THR A 21 -9.04 16.53 0.34
N GLU A 22 -10.05 17.27 0.76
CA GLU A 22 -11.42 17.16 0.27
C GLU A 22 -11.51 17.39 -1.24
N GLY A 23 -10.84 18.44 -1.74
CA GLY A 23 -10.76 18.72 -3.17
C GLY A 23 -10.14 17.57 -3.97
N LEU A 24 -9.05 17.00 -3.48
CA LEU A 24 -8.39 15.85 -4.13
C LEU A 24 -9.27 14.59 -4.13
N ILE A 25 -9.99 14.33 -3.04
CA ILE A 25 -10.90 13.18 -2.96
C ILE A 25 -12.10 13.38 -3.89
N ALA A 26 -12.70 14.58 -3.92
CA ALA A 26 -13.80 14.91 -4.82
C ALA A 26 -13.41 14.70 -6.29
N GLU A 27 -12.21 15.16 -6.66
CA GLU A 27 -11.65 14.95 -7.99
C GLU A 27 -11.44 13.45 -8.29
N ALA A 28 -10.95 12.67 -7.32
CA ALA A 28 -10.78 11.22 -7.47
C ALA A 28 -12.14 10.52 -7.70
N VAL A 29 -13.18 10.91 -6.96
CA VAL A 29 -14.55 10.40 -7.15
C VAL A 29 -15.06 10.71 -8.54
N GLU A 30 -14.92 11.98 -9.00
CA GLU A 30 -15.32 12.41 -10.33
C GLU A 30 -14.61 11.63 -11.44
N PHE A 31 -13.32 11.33 -11.25
CA PHE A 31 -12.55 10.52 -12.20
C PHE A 31 -12.77 9.00 -12.06
N GLY A 32 -13.75 8.56 -11.26
CA GLY A 32 -14.17 7.17 -11.16
C GLY A 32 -13.15 6.26 -10.45
N PHE A 33 -12.44 6.77 -9.46
CA PHE A 33 -11.69 5.92 -8.55
C PHE A 33 -12.67 5.10 -7.68
N THR A 34 -12.30 3.86 -7.38
CA THR A 34 -13.20 2.88 -6.77
C THR A 34 -12.89 2.59 -5.31
N ALA A 35 -11.81 3.13 -4.77
CA ALA A 35 -11.46 3.05 -3.35
C ALA A 35 -10.52 4.20 -2.96
N LEU A 36 -10.52 4.53 -1.67
CA LEU A 36 -9.56 5.43 -1.04
C LEU A 36 -8.55 4.62 -0.23
N VAL A 37 -7.26 4.90 -0.39
CA VAL A 37 -6.19 4.25 0.38
C VAL A 37 -5.60 5.28 1.33
N LEU A 38 -6.08 5.31 2.57
CA LEU A 38 -5.59 6.20 3.60
C LEU A 38 -4.23 5.71 4.12
N THR A 39 -3.20 6.52 3.96
CA THR A 39 -1.86 6.23 4.47
C THR A 39 -1.71 6.82 5.87
N VAL A 40 -1.56 5.96 6.88
CA VAL A 40 -1.55 6.37 8.30
C VAL A 40 -0.15 6.37 8.93
N ASP A 41 0.83 5.78 8.27
CA ASP A 41 2.21 5.66 8.75
C ASP A 41 3.11 6.87 8.41
N VAL A 42 2.53 7.98 7.95
CA VAL A 42 3.24 9.19 7.53
C VAL A 42 2.70 10.45 8.22
N PRO A 43 2.56 10.48 9.56
CA PRO A 43 2.26 11.74 10.26
C PRO A 43 3.41 12.74 10.11
N TYR A 44 4.61 12.22 9.97
CA TYR A 44 5.85 12.92 9.66
C TYR A 44 6.64 12.17 8.60
N ILE A 45 7.42 12.88 7.81
CA ILE A 45 8.31 12.24 6.83
C ILE A 45 9.47 11.58 7.57
N GLY A 46 9.64 10.27 7.37
CA GLY A 46 10.72 9.50 7.93
C GLY A 46 12.10 10.00 7.48
N ARG A 47 13.09 9.85 8.35
CA ARG A 47 14.48 10.25 8.06
C ARG A 47 15.08 9.32 7.01
N ARG A 48 15.36 9.85 5.84
CA ARG A 48 15.96 9.12 4.72
C ARG A 48 17.46 9.37 4.67
N GLU A 49 18.21 8.59 5.43
CA GLU A 49 19.66 8.77 5.55
C GLU A 49 20.41 8.72 4.22
N ARG A 50 19.93 7.89 3.27
CA ARG A 50 20.52 7.84 1.92
C ARG A 50 20.39 9.17 1.20
N ASP A 51 19.21 9.79 1.26
CA ASP A 51 18.97 11.09 0.63
C ASP A 51 19.86 12.18 1.27
N LEU A 52 20.04 12.11 2.60
CA LEU A 52 20.93 13.02 3.33
C LEU A 52 22.40 12.81 2.94
N ARG A 53 22.85 11.55 2.80
CA ARG A 53 24.26 11.26 2.44
C ARG A 53 24.65 11.73 1.05
N VAL A 54 23.71 11.75 0.10
CA VAL A 54 23.93 12.19 -1.28
C VAL A 54 23.46 13.62 -1.54
N ASP A 55 23.05 14.36 -0.49
CA ASP A 55 22.43 15.70 -0.58
C ASP A 55 21.35 15.76 -1.67
N PHE A 56 20.48 14.73 -1.67
CA PHE A 56 19.42 14.64 -2.66
C PHE A 56 18.44 15.80 -2.50
N ARG A 57 18.24 16.55 -3.56
CA ARG A 57 17.24 17.62 -3.65
C ARG A 57 16.30 17.33 -4.79
N LEU A 58 15.03 17.63 -4.56
CA LEU A 58 14.06 17.59 -5.66
C LEU A 58 14.45 18.65 -6.72
N PRO A 59 14.31 18.31 -8.01
CA PRO A 59 14.40 19.30 -9.08
C PRO A 59 13.49 20.50 -8.79
N GLU A 60 13.87 21.68 -9.24
CA GLU A 60 13.16 22.94 -8.95
C GLU A 60 11.69 22.87 -9.37
N GLU A 61 11.41 22.22 -10.49
CA GLU A 61 10.06 22.01 -11.02
C GLU A 61 9.18 21.16 -10.09
N LEU A 62 9.80 20.32 -9.27
CA LEU A 62 9.13 19.44 -8.30
C LEU A 62 9.15 20.00 -6.87
N ALA A 63 9.82 21.09 -6.62
CA ALA A 63 9.92 21.72 -5.30
C ALA A 63 8.55 22.01 -4.66
N PRO A 64 7.51 22.48 -5.41
CA PRO A 64 6.17 22.68 -4.86
C PRO A 64 5.54 21.39 -4.31
N TYR A 65 5.84 20.24 -4.90
CA TYR A 65 5.37 18.94 -4.37
C TYR A 65 6.07 18.59 -3.04
N GLY A 66 7.38 18.88 -2.93
CA GLY A 66 8.13 18.70 -1.68
C GLY A 66 7.58 19.53 -0.53
N GLU A 67 7.19 20.77 -0.79
CA GLU A 67 6.57 21.63 0.22
C GLU A 67 5.20 21.10 0.68
N ARG A 68 4.38 20.57 -0.23
CA ARG A 68 3.10 19.93 0.12
C ARG A 68 3.30 18.75 1.08
N LEU A 69 4.35 17.96 0.90
CA LEU A 69 4.64 16.83 1.78
C LEU A 69 4.93 17.24 3.24
N LYS A 70 5.26 18.50 3.50
CA LYS A 70 5.43 19.04 4.86
C LYS A 70 4.11 19.40 5.54
N GLY A 71 3.01 19.39 4.80
CA GLY A 71 1.68 19.81 5.26
C GLY A 71 0.80 18.68 5.78
N PHE A 72 1.32 17.48 6.04
CA PHE A 72 0.52 16.36 6.53
C PHE A 72 -0.05 16.63 7.92
N ASP A 73 -1.25 16.13 8.15
CA ASP A 73 -1.94 16.22 9.42
C ASP A 73 -1.50 15.07 10.34
N ALA A 74 -0.73 15.41 11.35
CA ALA A 74 -0.27 14.46 12.37
C ALA A 74 -1.33 14.18 13.46
N THR A 75 -2.52 14.80 13.39
CA THR A 75 -3.60 14.62 14.37
C THR A 75 -4.66 13.64 13.92
N LEU A 76 -4.41 12.90 12.84
CA LEU A 76 -5.28 11.84 12.34
C LEU A 76 -5.66 10.87 13.47
N SER A 77 -6.92 10.49 13.47
CA SER A 77 -7.50 9.54 14.41
C SER A 77 -8.41 8.54 13.67
N TRP A 78 -8.84 7.50 14.35
CA TRP A 78 -9.77 6.52 13.80
C TRP A 78 -11.11 7.13 13.34
N ARG A 79 -11.54 8.24 13.92
CA ARG A 79 -12.76 8.98 13.50
C ARG A 79 -12.65 9.55 12.08
N ASP A 80 -11.44 9.75 11.58
CA ASP A 80 -11.23 10.24 10.22
C ASP A 80 -11.60 9.19 9.15
N LEU A 81 -11.72 7.91 9.53
CA LEU A 81 -12.26 6.88 8.64
C LEU A 81 -13.74 7.11 8.33
N GLU A 82 -14.53 7.53 9.33
CA GLU A 82 -15.96 7.85 9.14
C GLU A 82 -16.14 9.04 8.18
N TRP A 83 -15.28 10.06 8.33
CA TRP A 83 -15.25 11.19 7.40
C TRP A 83 -14.93 10.75 5.96
N LEU A 84 -13.93 9.90 5.78
CA LEU A 84 -13.55 9.38 4.46
C LEU A 84 -14.62 8.46 3.86
N ALA A 85 -15.26 7.63 4.67
CA ALA A 85 -16.38 6.78 4.23
C ALA A 85 -17.57 7.59 3.72
N GLY A 86 -17.74 8.83 4.19
CA GLY A 86 -18.77 9.77 3.75
C GLY A 86 -18.71 10.11 2.25
N TYR A 87 -17.57 9.87 1.58
CA TYR A 87 -17.45 10.01 0.12
C TYR A 87 -18.02 8.83 -0.68
N GLY A 88 -18.57 7.81 -0.02
CA GLY A 88 -19.23 6.66 -0.66
C GLY A 88 -18.28 5.65 -1.29
N LEU A 89 -16.99 5.73 -1.01
CA LEU A 89 -15.97 4.77 -1.46
C LEU A 89 -15.46 3.92 -0.29
N PRO A 90 -15.15 2.64 -0.52
CA PRO A 90 -14.46 1.82 0.48
C PRO A 90 -13.10 2.42 0.85
N VAL A 91 -12.77 2.39 2.15
CA VAL A 91 -11.51 2.90 2.66
C VAL A 91 -10.58 1.74 3.01
N VAL A 92 -9.39 1.76 2.43
CA VAL A 92 -8.27 0.88 2.75
C VAL A 92 -7.33 1.63 3.69
N VAL A 93 -7.05 1.09 4.88
CA VAL A 93 -6.09 1.70 5.82
C VAL A 93 -4.72 1.10 5.59
N LYS A 94 -3.76 1.93 5.14
CA LYS A 94 -2.40 1.50 4.81
C LYS A 94 -1.38 2.00 5.82
N GLY A 95 -0.53 1.10 6.30
CA GLY A 95 0.51 1.42 7.30
C GLY A 95 0.31 0.69 8.63
N ILE A 96 -0.50 -0.37 8.61
CA ILE A 96 -0.80 -1.19 9.79
C ILE A 96 0.30 -2.24 9.99
N LEU A 97 0.78 -2.36 11.23
CA LEU A 97 1.81 -3.34 11.61
C LEU A 97 1.49 -4.09 12.92
N THR A 98 0.40 -3.74 13.59
CA THR A 98 0.02 -4.33 14.88
C THR A 98 -1.39 -4.91 14.83
N SER A 99 -1.66 -5.90 15.66
CA SER A 99 -2.99 -6.48 15.84
C SER A 99 -3.99 -5.47 16.39
N GLU A 100 -3.55 -4.61 17.30
CA GLU A 100 -4.38 -3.56 17.91
C GLU A 100 -4.90 -2.58 16.87
N ASP A 101 -4.02 -2.06 16.01
CA ASP A 101 -4.40 -1.13 14.96
C ASP A 101 -5.28 -1.81 13.89
N ALA A 102 -5.01 -3.08 13.57
CA ALA A 102 -5.84 -3.86 12.65
C ALA A 102 -7.25 -4.04 13.19
N HIS A 103 -7.38 -4.34 14.48
CA HIS A 103 -8.67 -4.46 15.16
C HIS A 103 -9.45 -3.14 15.12
N LEU A 104 -8.80 -2.04 15.51
CA LEU A 104 -9.39 -0.69 15.49
C LEU A 104 -9.78 -0.25 14.07
N ALA A 105 -8.97 -0.56 13.05
CA ALA A 105 -9.34 -0.28 11.66
C ALA A 105 -10.66 -0.96 11.27
N CYS A 106 -10.84 -2.23 11.66
CA CYS A 106 -12.09 -2.95 11.42
C CYS A 106 -13.26 -2.36 12.20
N GLU A 107 -13.07 -1.99 13.47
CA GLU A 107 -14.12 -1.37 14.29
C GLU A 107 -14.62 -0.04 13.71
N HIS A 108 -13.72 0.71 13.07
CA HIS A 108 -14.03 1.97 12.40
C HIS A 108 -14.40 1.82 10.92
N GLY A 109 -14.71 0.59 10.46
CA GLY A 109 -15.31 0.33 9.15
C GLY A 109 -14.34 0.33 7.98
N ALA A 110 -13.05 0.07 8.21
CA ALA A 110 -12.12 -0.16 7.10
C ALA A 110 -12.57 -1.34 6.24
N ALA A 111 -12.64 -1.15 4.93
CA ALA A 111 -12.94 -2.22 3.98
C ALA A 111 -11.74 -3.16 3.79
N ALA A 112 -10.55 -2.65 3.95
CA ALA A 112 -9.30 -3.41 3.93
C ALA A 112 -8.23 -2.74 4.80
N VAL A 113 -7.26 -3.55 5.26
CA VAL A 113 -6.02 -3.09 5.86
C VAL A 113 -4.84 -3.51 5.00
N ALA A 114 -3.88 -2.62 4.79
CA ALA A 114 -2.63 -2.94 4.13
C ALA A 114 -1.50 -2.97 5.16
N VAL A 115 -0.99 -4.17 5.40
CA VAL A 115 0.18 -4.40 6.25
C VAL A 115 1.39 -3.80 5.58
N SER A 116 1.98 -2.78 6.17
CA SER A 116 2.97 -1.94 5.51
C SER A 116 3.90 -1.26 6.50
N ASN A 117 5.19 -1.37 6.27
CA ASN A 117 6.21 -0.53 6.90
C ASN A 117 6.70 0.60 5.95
N HIS A 118 5.86 0.96 4.96
CA HIS A 118 6.20 1.94 3.92
C HIS A 118 7.48 1.61 3.15
N GLY A 119 7.78 0.32 3.03
CA GLY A 119 9.01 -0.16 2.39
C GLY A 119 10.29 0.21 3.15
N GLY A 120 10.22 0.31 4.49
CA GLY A 120 11.31 0.69 5.38
C GLY A 120 11.69 2.17 5.28
N ARG A 121 10.75 3.06 4.91
CA ARG A 121 11.00 4.48 4.65
C ARG A 121 10.50 5.41 5.74
N GLN A 122 9.84 4.88 6.77
CA GLN A 122 9.25 5.62 7.88
C GLN A 122 9.95 5.30 9.20
N LEU A 123 9.27 4.82 10.22
CA LEU A 123 9.88 4.51 11.50
C LEU A 123 10.90 3.38 11.33
N ASP A 124 12.11 3.60 11.82
CA ASP A 124 13.15 2.57 11.86
C ASP A 124 12.92 1.59 13.03
N GLY A 125 13.42 0.35 12.89
CA GLY A 125 13.30 -0.68 13.92
C GLY A 125 11.94 -1.40 13.98
N VAL A 126 10.97 -1.04 13.11
CA VAL A 126 9.71 -1.79 12.99
C VAL A 126 9.91 -3.12 12.26
N PRO A 127 9.02 -4.13 12.47
CA PRO A 127 9.11 -5.42 11.79
C PRO A 127 8.99 -5.30 10.28
N ALA A 128 9.47 -6.32 9.57
CA ALA A 128 9.11 -6.46 8.16
C ALA A 128 7.62 -6.71 8.03
N SER A 129 7.00 -6.17 6.96
CA SER A 129 5.55 -6.32 6.77
C SER A 129 5.11 -7.78 6.72
N LEU A 130 5.96 -8.66 6.17
CA LEU A 130 5.67 -10.10 6.13
C LEU A 130 5.66 -10.74 7.52
N ASP A 131 6.50 -10.27 8.43
CA ASP A 131 6.57 -10.79 9.80
C ASP A 131 5.34 -10.38 10.62
N ALA A 132 4.81 -9.18 10.38
CA ALA A 132 3.59 -8.68 11.02
C ALA A 132 2.29 -9.26 10.41
N LEU A 133 2.36 -9.82 9.19
CA LEU A 133 1.17 -10.19 8.41
C LEU A 133 0.28 -11.19 9.12
N ALA A 134 0.85 -12.26 9.68
CA ALA A 134 0.06 -13.34 10.28
C ALA A 134 -0.74 -12.86 11.49
N GLU A 135 -0.13 -12.02 12.33
CA GLU A 135 -0.79 -11.41 13.49
C GLU A 135 -1.93 -10.46 13.08
N VAL A 136 -1.70 -9.66 12.04
CA VAL A 136 -2.74 -8.75 11.51
C VAL A 136 -3.89 -9.53 10.89
N VAL A 137 -3.61 -10.60 10.13
CA VAL A 137 -4.66 -11.46 9.54
C VAL A 137 -5.53 -12.09 10.64
N GLU A 138 -4.91 -12.59 11.71
CA GLU A 138 -5.62 -13.15 12.85
C GLU A 138 -6.48 -12.08 13.54
N ALA A 139 -5.95 -10.88 13.77
CA ALA A 139 -6.70 -9.80 14.40
C ALA A 139 -7.86 -9.27 13.54
N VAL A 140 -7.72 -9.26 12.22
CA VAL A 140 -8.80 -8.88 11.29
C VAL A 140 -9.93 -9.91 11.29
N ASP A 141 -9.62 -11.20 11.41
CA ASP A 141 -10.59 -12.30 11.51
C ASP A 141 -11.69 -12.24 10.44
N GLY A 142 -11.32 -11.99 9.20
CA GLY A 142 -12.25 -11.93 8.06
C GLY A 142 -13.19 -10.72 8.01
N ARG A 143 -13.08 -9.76 8.96
CA ARG A 143 -13.91 -8.55 9.00
C ARG A 143 -13.57 -7.55 7.89
N ALA A 144 -12.37 -7.60 7.37
CA ALA A 144 -11.86 -6.77 6.27
C ALA A 144 -10.90 -7.57 5.40
N GLU A 145 -10.63 -7.10 4.19
CA GLU A 145 -9.56 -7.66 3.36
C GLU A 145 -8.19 -7.29 3.92
N VAL A 146 -7.22 -8.21 3.85
CA VAL A 146 -5.83 -7.93 4.24
C VAL A 146 -4.95 -7.89 3.01
N LEU A 147 -4.22 -6.80 2.86
CA LEU A 147 -3.24 -6.58 1.80
C LEU A 147 -1.84 -6.50 2.42
N LEU A 148 -0.81 -6.70 1.61
CA LEU A 148 0.57 -6.52 2.06
C LEU A 148 1.35 -5.67 1.06
N ASP A 149 2.17 -4.76 1.56
CA ASP A 149 3.26 -4.15 0.80
C ASP A 149 4.59 -4.20 1.56
N GLY A 150 5.63 -3.73 0.89
CA GLY A 150 6.98 -3.72 1.47
C GLY A 150 7.75 -5.00 1.18
N GLY A 151 8.82 -4.85 0.42
CA GLY A 151 9.74 -5.95 0.12
C GLY A 151 9.35 -6.86 -1.04
N VAL A 152 8.17 -6.76 -1.60
CA VAL A 152 7.72 -7.59 -2.74
C VAL A 152 8.55 -7.29 -4.00
N ARG A 153 9.35 -8.27 -4.43
CA ARG A 153 10.27 -8.18 -5.58
C ARG A 153 10.18 -9.38 -6.50
N ARG A 154 9.65 -10.50 -6.02
CA ARG A 154 9.52 -11.78 -6.71
C ARG A 154 8.10 -12.29 -6.66
N GLY A 155 7.73 -13.13 -7.62
CA GLY A 155 6.44 -13.83 -7.56
C GLY A 155 6.29 -14.70 -6.32
N THR A 156 7.38 -15.29 -5.83
CA THR A 156 7.38 -16.06 -4.58
C THR A 156 7.11 -15.22 -3.34
N ASP A 157 7.46 -13.92 -3.33
CA ASP A 157 7.10 -13.04 -2.21
C ASP A 157 5.58 -12.83 -2.16
N ALA A 158 4.94 -12.69 -3.34
CA ALA A 158 3.48 -12.62 -3.41
C ALA A 158 2.82 -13.92 -2.94
N LEU A 159 3.33 -15.09 -3.35
CA LEU A 159 2.80 -16.39 -2.92
C LEU A 159 2.95 -16.59 -1.41
N LYS A 160 4.07 -16.18 -0.80
CA LYS A 160 4.26 -16.22 0.65
C LYS A 160 3.24 -15.34 1.39
N ALA A 161 3.01 -14.12 0.89
CA ALA A 161 2.02 -13.24 1.49
C ALA A 161 0.61 -13.84 1.42
N ILE A 162 0.22 -14.40 0.28
CA ILE A 162 -1.07 -15.09 0.11
C ILE A 162 -1.17 -16.31 1.02
N ALA A 163 -0.11 -17.12 1.11
CA ALA A 163 -0.05 -18.27 2.00
C ALA A 163 -0.28 -17.90 3.48
N LEU A 164 0.15 -16.71 3.88
CA LEU A 164 -0.02 -16.17 5.23
C LEU A 164 -1.34 -15.41 5.43
N GLY A 165 -2.21 -15.37 4.43
CA GLY A 165 -3.57 -14.83 4.53
C GLY A 165 -3.78 -13.46 3.89
N ALA A 166 -2.81 -12.90 3.18
CA ALA A 166 -3.06 -11.71 2.39
C ALA A 166 -3.94 -12.02 1.17
N ARG A 167 -4.89 -11.14 0.89
CA ARG A 167 -5.74 -11.20 -0.32
C ARG A 167 -4.98 -10.81 -1.58
N ALA A 168 -4.09 -9.84 -1.45
CA ALA A 168 -3.27 -9.33 -2.55
C ALA A 168 -2.01 -8.65 -2.01
N VAL A 169 -1.07 -8.36 -2.91
CA VAL A 169 0.14 -7.59 -2.61
C VAL A 169 0.18 -6.30 -3.42
N LEU A 170 0.78 -5.26 -2.83
CA LEU A 170 1.06 -4.00 -3.51
C LEU A 170 2.56 -3.94 -3.83
N ILE A 171 2.89 -3.49 -5.01
CA ILE A 171 4.29 -3.32 -5.44
C ILE A 171 4.61 -1.84 -5.62
N GLY A 172 5.73 -1.39 -5.10
CA GLY A 172 6.21 -0.01 -5.23
C GLY A 172 7.48 0.07 -6.08
N ARG A 173 8.64 0.02 -5.43
CA ARG A 173 9.94 0.25 -6.08
C ARG A 173 10.24 -0.66 -7.27
N ALA A 174 9.79 -1.92 -7.24
CA ALA A 174 10.03 -2.84 -8.36
C ALA A 174 9.44 -2.29 -9.68
N MET A 175 8.22 -1.76 -9.61
CA MET A 175 7.58 -1.10 -10.75
C MET A 175 8.30 0.19 -11.15
N LEU A 176 8.72 1.01 -10.17
CA LEU A 176 9.45 2.25 -10.42
C LEU A 176 10.81 2.01 -11.08
N TRP A 177 11.49 0.92 -10.77
CA TRP A 177 12.74 0.56 -11.47
C TRP A 177 12.49 0.23 -12.94
N GLY A 178 11.41 -0.50 -13.25
CA GLY A 178 10.99 -0.73 -14.63
C GLY A 178 10.70 0.57 -15.36
N LEU A 179 9.94 1.46 -14.72
CA LEU A 179 9.62 2.78 -15.26
C LEU A 179 10.89 3.61 -15.57
N ALA A 180 11.87 3.60 -14.66
CA ALA A 180 13.12 4.33 -14.83
C ALA A 180 13.99 3.78 -15.97
N VAL A 181 13.93 2.46 -16.24
CA VAL A 181 14.75 1.81 -17.29
C VAL A 181 14.17 2.00 -18.68
N ASP A 182 12.85 1.80 -18.86
CA ASP A 182 12.23 1.79 -20.20
C ASP A 182 10.76 2.26 -20.17
N GLY A 183 10.42 3.22 -19.31
CA GLY A 183 9.10 3.81 -19.29
C GLY A 183 7.98 2.77 -19.12
N GLU A 184 6.93 2.90 -19.91
CA GLU A 184 5.78 1.98 -19.90
C GLU A 184 6.18 0.52 -20.18
N ARG A 185 7.05 0.31 -21.15
CA ARG A 185 7.52 -1.05 -21.49
C ARG A 185 8.28 -1.69 -20.34
N GLY A 186 9.06 -0.91 -19.61
CA GLY A 186 9.76 -1.37 -18.41
C GLY A 186 8.80 -1.79 -17.30
N VAL A 187 7.71 -1.03 -17.09
CA VAL A 187 6.64 -1.41 -16.15
C VAL A 187 5.97 -2.70 -16.58
N ALA A 188 5.56 -2.80 -17.85
CA ALA A 188 4.94 -4.00 -18.41
C ALA A 188 5.86 -5.23 -18.21
N ARG A 189 7.16 -5.07 -18.47
CA ARG A 189 8.14 -6.15 -18.30
C ARG A 189 8.27 -6.61 -16.85
N VAL A 190 8.26 -5.71 -15.89
CA VAL A 190 8.27 -6.08 -14.45
C VAL A 190 7.03 -6.88 -14.08
N LEU A 191 5.84 -6.46 -14.54
CA LEU A 191 4.59 -7.18 -14.29
C LEU A 191 4.60 -8.58 -14.93
N GLU A 192 5.09 -8.71 -16.16
CA GLU A 192 5.26 -10.02 -16.83
C GLU A 192 6.21 -10.95 -16.06
N LEU A 193 7.34 -10.43 -15.58
CA LEU A 193 8.29 -11.22 -14.78
C LEU A 193 7.65 -11.72 -13.48
N LEU A 194 6.99 -10.84 -12.75
CA LEU A 194 6.31 -11.21 -11.51
C LEU A 194 5.21 -12.24 -11.76
N ARG A 195 4.43 -12.06 -12.82
CA ARG A 195 3.39 -13.01 -13.23
C ARG A 195 3.97 -14.38 -13.55
N ALA A 196 5.02 -14.43 -14.38
CA ALA A 196 5.66 -15.68 -14.75
C ALA A 196 6.25 -16.42 -13.52
N GLU A 197 6.81 -15.67 -12.54
CA GLU A 197 7.31 -16.24 -11.30
C GLU A 197 6.18 -16.77 -10.41
N VAL A 198 5.02 -16.10 -10.38
CA VAL A 198 3.81 -16.59 -9.66
C VAL A 198 3.31 -17.87 -10.33
N GLU A 199 3.15 -17.88 -11.66
CA GLU A 199 2.68 -19.04 -12.42
C GLU A 199 3.60 -20.25 -12.21
N LEU A 200 4.92 -20.05 -12.31
CA LEU A 200 5.90 -21.09 -12.02
C LEU A 200 5.81 -21.59 -10.58
N GLY A 201 5.71 -20.65 -9.61
CA GLY A 201 5.59 -20.98 -8.19
C GLY A 201 4.35 -21.83 -7.89
N LEU A 202 3.20 -21.45 -8.44
CA LEU A 202 1.96 -22.23 -8.32
C LEU A 202 2.14 -23.65 -8.84
N GLY A 203 2.72 -23.80 -10.04
CA GLY A 203 2.99 -25.11 -10.63
C GLY A 203 3.92 -25.97 -9.76
N LEU A 204 4.96 -25.39 -9.16
CA LEU A 204 5.89 -26.09 -8.28
C LEU A 204 5.27 -26.47 -6.92
N LEU A 205 4.27 -25.71 -6.46
CA LEU A 205 3.50 -25.99 -5.26
C LEU A 205 2.37 -27.01 -5.50
N GLY A 206 2.06 -27.32 -6.77
CA GLY A 206 0.94 -28.17 -7.14
C GLY A 206 -0.42 -27.48 -7.02
N CYS A 207 -0.44 -26.13 -7.04
CA CYS A 207 -1.64 -25.31 -6.94
C CYS A 207 -2.08 -24.84 -8.33
N CYS A 208 -3.39 -24.87 -8.61
CA CYS A 208 -3.95 -24.37 -9.85
C CYS A 208 -4.27 -22.87 -9.81
N SER A 209 -4.38 -22.32 -8.60
CA SER A 209 -4.71 -20.91 -8.38
C SER A 209 -4.07 -20.37 -7.11
N PRO A 210 -3.89 -19.03 -6.97
CA PRO A 210 -3.39 -18.42 -5.74
C PRO A 210 -4.27 -18.72 -4.51
N GLN A 211 -5.57 -18.95 -4.70
CA GLN A 211 -6.53 -19.26 -3.62
C GLN A 211 -6.28 -20.62 -2.97
N GLU A 212 -5.59 -21.52 -3.64
CA GLU A 212 -5.20 -22.83 -3.11
C GLU A 212 -3.92 -22.77 -2.27
N VAL A 213 -3.17 -21.68 -2.38
CA VAL A 213 -1.95 -21.49 -1.60
C VAL A 213 -2.31 -21.22 -0.15
N SER A 214 -1.74 -21.97 0.75
CA SER A 214 -2.01 -21.93 2.18
C SER A 214 -0.71 -21.92 3.00
N ARG A 215 -0.84 -21.72 4.31
CA ARG A 215 0.29 -21.73 5.25
C ARG A 215 1.10 -23.04 5.20
N ALA A 216 0.49 -24.16 4.77
CA ALA A 216 1.19 -25.42 4.61
C ALA A 216 2.28 -25.42 3.50
N HIS A 217 2.23 -24.43 2.60
CA HIS A 217 3.17 -24.29 1.49
C HIS A 217 4.38 -23.36 1.82
N VAL A 218 4.42 -22.79 3.01
CA VAL A 218 5.49 -21.89 3.47
C VAL A 218 6.04 -22.34 4.82
N THR A 219 7.35 -22.23 4.99
CA THR A 219 8.08 -22.55 6.23
C THR A 219 8.63 -21.27 6.85
#